data_7424d476d19bc822404e1ddbf33d0668
#
_entry.id   7424d476d19bc822404e1ddbf33d0668
#
_cell.length_a   1.000
_cell.length_b   1.000
_cell.length_c   1.000
_cell.angle_alpha   90.00
_cell.angle_beta   90.00
_cell.angle_gamma   90.00
#
_symmetry.space_group_name_H-M   'P 1'
#
loop_
_entity.id
_entity.type
_entity.pdbx_description
1 polymer ?
#
loop_
_entity_poly.entity_id
_entity_poly.type
_entity_poly.pdbx_seq_one_letter_code
_entity_poly.pdbx_strand_id
1 'polypeptide(L)'
;MKLRGLLLGAAVALTMAPPALAERASDGNVSIIYWQAPSILNPYLSGGTKDIESSSLVIEPLGRYDQTGALVAYLAEDIPTVANGGVSADLTSITWTLKKGLKWSDGSPVTSADVKFTADYCMNPDMGCAQLAAFDGIESIKVVDDLTVTVNFDAPKPNPYGPFMGGQSPIIQKAQFENCVGAAAPGCTEQNFGPIGTGPFVVTEFRPNDVIQYKANDN
;
A
#
# COMPACT_ATOMS: atom_id res chain seq x y z
N MET A 1 54.87 -2.85 -71.22
CA MET A 1 53.82 -2.04 -70.59
C MET A 1 53.27 -2.81 -69.41
N LYS A 2 53.57 -2.39 -68.18
CA LYS A 2 53.11 -3.01 -66.92
C LYS A 2 52.11 -2.08 -66.30
N LEU A 3 50.82 -2.48 -66.30
CA LEU A 3 49.76 -1.79 -65.54
C LEU A 3 49.88 -2.16 -64.08
N ARG A 4 50.07 -1.17 -63.19
CA ARG A 4 50.00 -1.31 -61.72
C ARG A 4 48.59 -0.89 -61.31
N GLY A 5 47.78 -1.89 -60.84
CA GLY A 5 46.50 -1.63 -60.27
C GLY A 5 46.70 -1.12 -58.82
N LEU A 6 46.12 0.03 -58.53
CA LEU A 6 46.02 0.62 -57.14
C LEU A 6 44.77 0.01 -56.47
N LEU A 7 44.97 -0.78 -55.46
CA LEU A 7 43.88 -1.23 -54.55
C LEU A 7 43.70 -0.16 -53.46
N LEU A 8 42.61 0.63 -53.54
CA LEU A 8 42.14 1.47 -52.44
C LEU A 8 41.42 0.59 -51.45
N GLY A 9 42.02 0.36 -50.30
CA GLY A 9 41.34 -0.26 -49.14
C GLY A 9 40.50 0.79 -48.41
N ALA A 10 39.19 0.65 -48.47
CA ALA A 10 38.28 1.43 -47.63
C ALA A 10 38.28 0.87 -46.20
N ALA A 11 38.89 1.56 -45.27
CA ALA A 11 38.78 1.25 -43.86
C ALA A 11 37.42 1.73 -43.32
N VAL A 12 36.51 0.79 -43.06
CA VAL A 12 35.25 1.06 -42.36
C VAL A 12 35.59 1.21 -40.88
N ALA A 13 35.62 2.44 -40.37
CA ALA A 13 35.69 2.71 -38.94
C ALA A 13 34.33 2.39 -38.32
N LEU A 14 34.20 1.22 -37.67
CA LEU A 14 33.09 0.96 -36.76
C LEU A 14 33.25 1.88 -35.55
N THR A 15 32.51 2.96 -35.51
CA THR A 15 32.32 3.74 -34.29
C THR A 15 31.45 2.93 -33.34
N MET A 16 32.07 2.24 -32.39
CA MET A 16 31.35 1.70 -31.22
C MET A 16 30.82 2.88 -30.41
N ALA A 17 29.53 3.20 -30.58
CA ALA A 17 28.86 4.08 -29.65
C ALA A 17 28.94 3.44 -28.26
N PRO A 18 29.37 4.17 -27.20
CA PRO A 18 29.31 3.64 -25.86
C PRO A 18 27.86 3.28 -25.54
N PRO A 19 27.62 2.19 -24.77
CA PRO A 19 26.27 1.89 -24.32
C PRO A 19 25.78 3.11 -23.55
N ALA A 20 24.67 3.69 -24.00
CA ALA A 20 23.98 4.72 -23.24
C ALA A 20 23.49 4.06 -21.95
N LEU A 21 24.26 4.21 -20.87
CA LEU A 21 23.80 3.94 -19.52
C LEU A 21 22.79 5.05 -19.23
N ALA A 22 21.51 4.76 -19.54
CA ALA A 22 20.43 5.59 -19.04
C ALA A 22 20.50 5.53 -17.52
N GLU A 23 20.99 6.60 -16.89
CA GLU A 23 20.92 6.76 -15.43
C GLU A 23 19.44 6.79 -15.08
N ARG A 24 18.98 5.73 -14.41
CA ARG A 24 17.57 5.61 -13.98
C ARG A 24 17.26 6.77 -13.04
N ALA A 25 16.19 7.52 -13.34
CA ALA A 25 15.70 8.64 -12.53
C ALA A 25 16.75 9.74 -12.28
N SER A 26 17.67 9.97 -13.21
CA SER A 26 18.68 11.06 -13.13
C SER A 26 18.04 12.45 -13.05
N ASP A 27 16.81 12.60 -13.54
CA ASP A 27 15.96 13.79 -13.47
C ASP A 27 15.04 13.84 -12.23
N GLY A 28 15.16 12.84 -11.33
CA GLY A 28 14.30 12.70 -10.16
C GLY A 28 12.89 12.18 -10.46
N ASN A 29 12.61 11.76 -11.71
CA ASN A 29 11.30 11.25 -12.11
C ASN A 29 11.38 9.76 -12.44
N VAL A 30 10.32 9.02 -12.10
CA VAL A 30 10.13 7.61 -12.47
C VAL A 30 8.76 7.47 -13.13
N SER A 31 8.75 6.92 -14.33
CA SER A 31 7.51 6.57 -15.03
C SER A 31 7.36 5.04 -15.08
N ILE A 32 6.22 4.56 -14.59
CA ILE A 32 5.86 3.14 -14.60
C ILE A 32 4.72 2.94 -15.58
N ILE A 33 4.95 2.11 -16.60
CA ILE A 33 3.88 1.68 -17.51
C ILE A 33 3.25 0.44 -16.90
N TYR A 34 1.95 0.50 -16.68
CA TYR A 34 1.20 -0.58 -16.07
C TYR A 34 0.33 -1.28 -17.11
N TRP A 35 0.11 -2.59 -16.93
CA TRP A 35 -0.65 -3.42 -17.87
C TRP A 35 -2.14 -3.05 -17.97
N GLN A 36 -2.69 -2.39 -16.94
CA GLN A 36 -4.04 -1.85 -16.89
C GLN A 36 -4.06 -0.61 -16.02
N ALA A 37 -4.69 0.46 -16.49
CA ALA A 37 -4.77 1.69 -15.72
C ALA A 37 -5.66 1.53 -14.47
N PRO A 38 -5.26 2.09 -13.32
CA PRO A 38 -6.06 2.09 -12.09
C PRO A 38 -7.36 2.87 -12.25
N SER A 39 -8.39 2.40 -11.56
CA SER A 39 -9.73 3.01 -11.58
C SER A 39 -10.10 3.67 -10.25
N ILE A 40 -9.43 3.30 -9.17
CA ILE A 40 -9.67 3.78 -7.81
C ILE A 40 -8.40 3.57 -6.96
N LEU A 41 -8.22 4.37 -5.91
CA LEU A 41 -7.12 4.22 -4.95
C LEU A 41 -7.60 3.78 -3.56
N ASN A 42 -8.82 3.25 -3.48
CA ASN A 42 -9.38 2.65 -2.28
C ASN A 42 -9.50 1.14 -2.46
N PRO A 43 -8.57 0.32 -1.92
CA PRO A 43 -8.57 -1.13 -2.10
C PRO A 43 -9.75 -1.84 -1.41
N TYR A 44 -10.45 -1.17 -0.50
CA TYR A 44 -11.66 -1.70 0.11
C TYR A 44 -12.87 -1.69 -0.84
N LEU A 45 -12.79 -0.91 -1.93
CA LEU A 45 -13.81 -0.86 -2.98
C LEU A 45 -13.38 -1.55 -4.28
N SER A 46 -12.16 -2.14 -4.32
CA SER A 46 -11.66 -2.87 -5.49
C SER A 46 -10.77 -4.03 -5.10
N GLY A 47 -11.03 -5.20 -5.70
CA GLY A 47 -10.13 -6.36 -5.65
C GLY A 47 -9.11 -6.40 -6.78
N GLY A 48 -9.04 -5.35 -7.61
CA GLY A 48 -8.13 -5.30 -8.76
C GLY A 48 -6.68 -5.05 -8.37
N THR A 49 -5.75 -5.90 -8.82
CA THR A 49 -4.30 -5.77 -8.53
C THR A 49 -3.77 -4.37 -8.89
N LYS A 50 -4.20 -3.82 -10.03
CA LYS A 50 -3.83 -2.48 -10.48
C LYS A 50 -4.17 -1.38 -9.48
N ASP A 51 -5.33 -1.49 -8.81
CA ASP A 51 -5.81 -0.52 -7.82
C ASP A 51 -5.08 -0.71 -6.48
N ILE A 52 -4.89 -1.97 -6.05
CA ILE A 52 -4.16 -2.33 -4.82
C ILE A 52 -2.70 -1.89 -4.91
N GLU A 53 -2.00 -2.18 -5.99
CA GLU A 53 -0.59 -1.82 -6.14
C GLU A 53 -0.39 -0.30 -6.24
N SER A 54 -1.26 0.40 -6.97
CA SER A 54 -1.20 1.85 -7.08
C SER A 54 -1.49 2.55 -5.75
N SER A 55 -2.50 2.08 -5.00
CA SER A 55 -2.82 2.63 -3.68
C SER A 55 -1.71 2.36 -2.65
N SER A 56 -0.98 1.24 -2.76
CA SER A 56 0.06 0.85 -1.80
C SER A 56 1.32 1.74 -1.84
N LEU A 57 1.42 2.67 -2.79
CA LEU A 57 2.41 3.74 -2.78
C LEU A 57 2.03 4.90 -1.84
N VAL A 58 0.76 4.98 -1.45
CA VAL A 58 0.18 6.08 -0.67
C VAL A 58 -0.26 5.62 0.72
N ILE A 59 -0.98 4.51 0.80
CA ILE A 59 -1.54 3.99 2.06
C ILE A 59 -0.90 2.65 2.42
N GLU A 60 -0.54 2.50 3.70
CA GLU A 60 0.25 1.37 4.18
C GLU A 60 -0.50 0.53 5.21
N PRO A 61 -0.21 -0.78 5.26
CA PRO A 61 -0.75 -1.71 6.26
C PRO A 61 0.06 -1.70 7.56
N LEU A 62 -0.41 -2.41 8.58
CA LEU A 62 0.38 -2.67 9.79
C LEU A 62 1.62 -3.52 9.50
N GLY A 63 1.51 -4.48 8.58
CA GLY A 63 2.61 -5.31 8.13
C GLY A 63 2.42 -5.85 6.73
N ARG A 64 3.45 -6.47 6.18
CA ARG A 64 3.46 -7.10 4.85
C ARG A 64 4.19 -8.45 4.89
N TYR A 65 4.02 -9.21 3.82
CA TYR A 65 4.92 -10.32 3.50
C TYR A 65 6.01 -9.81 2.57
N ASP A 66 7.27 -10.16 2.87
CA ASP A 66 8.39 -9.90 1.97
C ASP A 66 8.45 -10.94 0.82
N GLN A 67 9.46 -10.82 -0.03
CA GLN A 67 9.65 -11.72 -1.18
C GLN A 67 9.94 -13.17 -0.79
N THR A 68 10.25 -13.45 0.48
CA THR A 68 10.47 -14.81 1.01
C THR A 68 9.22 -15.38 1.68
N GLY A 69 8.17 -14.56 1.83
CA GLY A 69 6.95 -14.87 2.56
C GLY A 69 7.07 -14.62 4.07
N ALA A 70 8.13 -13.99 4.54
CA ALA A 70 8.26 -13.62 5.94
C ALA A 70 7.43 -12.36 6.26
N LEU A 71 6.87 -12.34 7.48
CA LEU A 71 6.13 -11.18 7.98
C LEU A 71 7.08 -10.04 8.33
N VAL A 72 6.79 -8.85 7.83
CA VAL A 72 7.58 -7.61 8.07
C VAL A 72 6.65 -6.51 8.57
N ALA A 73 7.04 -5.86 9.68
CA ALA A 73 6.30 -4.75 10.25
C ALA A 73 6.46 -3.48 9.38
N TYR A 74 5.35 -2.79 9.12
CA TYR A 74 5.29 -1.50 8.43
C TYR A 74 4.88 -0.38 9.38
N LEU A 75 3.58 -0.15 9.60
CA LEU A 75 3.11 0.82 10.60
C LEU A 75 3.17 0.25 12.02
N ALA A 76 3.16 -1.09 12.18
CA ALA A 76 3.38 -1.73 13.46
C ALA A 76 4.85 -1.63 13.90
N GLU A 77 5.07 -1.55 15.21
CA GLU A 77 6.41 -1.57 15.82
C GLU A 77 7.09 -2.92 15.58
N ASP A 78 6.34 -4.01 15.83
CA ASP A 78 6.75 -5.40 15.61
C ASP A 78 5.59 -6.23 15.06
N ILE A 79 5.90 -7.43 14.54
CA ILE A 79 4.89 -8.42 14.21
C ILE A 79 4.45 -9.12 15.51
N PRO A 80 3.15 -9.07 15.89
CA PRO A 80 2.65 -9.79 17.05
C PRO A 80 2.77 -11.30 16.87
N THR A 81 3.23 -11.98 17.91
CA THR A 81 3.36 -13.44 17.95
C THR A 81 2.96 -13.96 19.32
N VAL A 82 2.72 -15.26 19.46
CA VAL A 82 2.54 -15.89 20.78
C VAL A 82 3.81 -15.72 21.64
N ALA A 83 4.98 -15.80 21.02
CA ALA A 83 6.26 -15.72 21.74
C ALA A 83 6.54 -14.34 22.36
N ASN A 84 6.09 -13.24 21.68
CA ASN A 84 6.24 -11.89 22.22
C ASN A 84 4.99 -11.40 22.97
N GLY A 85 3.98 -12.25 23.15
CA GLY A 85 2.73 -11.93 23.84
C GLY A 85 1.74 -11.10 23.01
N GLY A 86 2.05 -10.77 21.77
CA GLY A 86 1.17 -10.01 20.86
C GLY A 86 0.00 -10.84 20.33
N VAL A 87 0.11 -12.17 20.35
CA VAL A 87 -0.99 -13.10 20.07
C VAL A 87 -1.27 -13.88 21.35
N SER A 88 -2.53 -14.00 21.75
CA SER A 88 -2.92 -14.76 22.93
C SER A 88 -2.61 -16.25 22.78
N ALA A 89 -2.33 -16.92 23.91
CA ALA A 89 -1.95 -18.35 23.90
C ALA A 89 -3.07 -19.27 23.38
N ASP A 90 -4.33 -18.85 23.54
CA ASP A 90 -5.52 -19.54 23.02
C ASP A 90 -5.88 -19.13 21.59
N LEU A 91 -5.08 -18.25 20.97
CA LEU A 91 -5.23 -17.76 19.60
C LEU A 91 -6.54 -16.99 19.34
N THR A 92 -7.17 -16.46 20.39
CA THR A 92 -8.43 -15.71 20.26
C THR A 92 -8.24 -14.21 20.14
N SER A 93 -7.00 -13.70 20.27
CA SER A 93 -6.74 -12.28 20.06
C SER A 93 -5.34 -11.99 19.53
N ILE A 94 -5.24 -10.85 18.86
CA ILE A 94 -3.97 -10.26 18.41
C ILE A 94 -3.92 -8.78 18.80
N THR A 95 -2.82 -8.35 19.38
CA THR A 95 -2.60 -6.97 19.81
C THR A 95 -1.50 -6.35 18.95
N TRP A 96 -1.83 -5.27 18.27
CA TRP A 96 -0.92 -4.49 17.46
C TRP A 96 -0.50 -3.22 18.20
N THR A 97 0.78 -2.90 18.15
CA THR A 97 1.34 -1.63 18.62
C THR A 97 1.89 -0.86 17.43
N LEU A 98 1.44 0.38 17.24
CA LEU A 98 1.92 1.27 16.19
C LEU A 98 3.30 1.84 16.55
N LYS A 99 4.12 2.10 15.55
CA LYS A 99 5.35 2.89 15.72
C LYS A 99 5.02 4.28 16.27
N LYS A 100 5.89 4.81 17.11
CA LYS A 100 5.74 6.17 17.64
C LYS A 100 6.03 7.23 16.59
N GLY A 101 5.27 8.31 16.62
CA GLY A 101 5.53 9.48 15.77
C GLY A 101 5.10 9.31 14.31
N LEU A 102 4.34 8.26 13.98
CA LEU A 102 3.75 8.12 12.65
C LEU A 102 2.83 9.29 12.35
N LYS A 103 2.93 9.78 11.12
CA LYS A 103 2.08 10.87 10.61
C LYS A 103 1.44 10.48 9.30
N TRP A 104 0.25 10.97 9.08
CA TRP A 104 -0.37 11.06 7.78
C TRP A 104 0.31 12.12 6.91
N SER A 105 0.10 12.08 5.61
CA SER A 105 0.69 13.06 4.66
C SER A 105 0.17 14.50 4.85
N ASP A 106 -0.89 14.70 5.61
CA ASP A 106 -1.39 16.00 6.05
C ASP A 106 -0.74 16.50 7.35
N GLY A 107 0.17 15.70 7.94
CA GLY A 107 0.88 16.00 9.19
C GLY A 107 0.15 15.59 10.46
N SER A 108 -1.11 15.14 10.38
CA SER A 108 -1.85 14.64 11.54
C SER A 108 -1.30 13.30 12.05
N PRO A 109 -1.45 12.97 13.34
CA PRO A 109 -0.94 11.72 13.89
C PRO A 109 -1.75 10.51 13.42
N VAL A 110 -1.07 9.38 13.20
CA VAL A 110 -1.69 8.06 13.03
C VAL A 110 -1.94 7.46 14.39
N THR A 111 -3.15 6.96 14.62
CA THR A 111 -3.55 6.38 15.90
C THR A 111 -4.23 5.03 15.75
N SER A 112 -4.36 4.32 16.87
CA SER A 112 -5.12 3.06 16.95
C SER A 112 -6.61 3.24 16.62
N ALA A 113 -7.14 4.47 16.72
CA ALA A 113 -8.50 4.79 16.30
C ALA A 113 -8.67 4.68 14.77
N ASP A 114 -7.61 4.95 13.98
CA ASP A 114 -7.62 4.77 12.53
C ASP A 114 -7.65 3.27 12.18
N VAL A 115 -6.90 2.44 12.92
CA VAL A 115 -6.90 0.99 12.76
C VAL A 115 -8.30 0.40 13.03
N LYS A 116 -8.91 0.80 14.16
CA LYS A 116 -10.29 0.38 14.47
C LYS A 116 -11.26 0.85 13.41
N PHE A 117 -11.18 2.12 13.01
CA PHE A 117 -12.04 2.69 11.98
C PHE A 117 -11.91 1.91 10.66
N THR A 118 -10.71 1.55 10.27
CA THR A 118 -10.46 0.77 9.05
C THR A 118 -11.22 -0.56 9.04
N ALA A 119 -11.23 -1.26 10.16
CA ALA A 119 -12.01 -2.49 10.28
C ALA A 119 -13.51 -2.23 10.27
N ASP A 120 -13.99 -1.26 11.06
CA ASP A 120 -15.41 -0.87 11.09
C ASP A 120 -15.89 -0.46 9.69
N TYR A 121 -15.03 0.21 8.91
CA TYR A 121 -15.29 0.62 7.53
C TYR A 121 -15.51 -0.58 6.62
N CYS A 122 -14.59 -1.56 6.61
CA CYS A 122 -14.74 -2.75 5.77
C CYS A 122 -15.84 -3.69 6.25
N MET A 123 -16.04 -3.85 7.56
CA MET A 123 -17.07 -4.73 8.13
C MET A 123 -18.48 -4.12 8.10
N ASN A 124 -18.65 -2.88 7.67
CA ASN A 124 -19.95 -2.27 7.54
C ASN A 124 -20.79 -3.05 6.49
N PRO A 125 -21.96 -3.58 6.83
CA PRO A 125 -22.73 -4.46 5.95
C PRO A 125 -23.19 -3.77 4.66
N ASP A 126 -23.35 -2.45 4.67
CA ASP A 126 -23.82 -1.67 3.52
C ASP A 126 -22.65 -1.23 2.60
N MET A 127 -21.40 -1.58 2.94
CA MET A 127 -20.23 -1.12 2.22
C MET A 127 -19.93 -1.92 0.95
N GLY A 128 -20.19 -3.25 0.97
CA GLY A 128 -19.76 -4.14 -0.09
C GLY A 128 -18.24 -4.24 -0.21
N CYS A 129 -17.54 -4.31 0.94
CA CYS A 129 -16.09 -4.31 1.00
C CYS A 129 -15.48 -5.47 0.21
N ALA A 130 -14.60 -5.16 -0.75
CA ALA A 130 -13.91 -6.15 -1.57
C ALA A 130 -12.93 -7.05 -0.78
N GLN A 131 -12.52 -6.60 0.40
CA GLN A 131 -11.56 -7.27 1.27
C GLN A 131 -12.22 -7.90 2.53
N LEU A 132 -13.54 -7.99 2.57
CA LEU A 132 -14.30 -8.44 3.74
C LEU A 132 -13.79 -9.78 4.31
N ALA A 133 -13.38 -10.70 3.46
CA ALA A 133 -12.84 -12.00 3.88
C ALA A 133 -11.60 -11.91 4.78
N ALA A 134 -10.82 -10.83 4.68
CA ALA A 134 -9.66 -10.61 5.56
C ALA A 134 -10.07 -10.31 7.01
N PHE A 135 -11.30 -9.85 7.21
CA PHE A 135 -11.87 -9.46 8.51
C PHE A 135 -12.80 -10.54 9.10
N ASP A 136 -12.89 -11.69 8.44
CA ASP A 136 -13.75 -12.80 8.90
C ASP A 136 -13.34 -13.30 10.29
N GLY A 137 -14.34 -13.61 11.12
CA GLY A 137 -14.17 -14.09 12.50
C GLY A 137 -13.74 -13.02 13.50
N ILE A 138 -13.69 -11.74 13.12
CA ILE A 138 -13.49 -10.66 14.11
C ILE A 138 -14.80 -10.46 14.89
N GLU A 139 -14.72 -10.70 16.21
CA GLU A 139 -15.80 -10.42 17.14
C GLU A 139 -15.82 -8.94 17.57
N SER A 140 -14.64 -8.39 17.89
CA SER A 140 -14.53 -7.01 18.34
C SER A 140 -13.12 -6.45 18.16
N ILE A 141 -13.02 -5.12 18.07
CA ILE A 141 -11.75 -4.41 18.07
C ILE A 141 -11.75 -3.38 19.19
N LYS A 142 -10.77 -3.49 20.08
CA LYS A 142 -10.61 -2.63 21.26
C LYS A 142 -9.41 -1.71 21.07
N VAL A 143 -9.64 -0.41 21.09
CA VAL A 143 -8.59 0.60 21.28
C VAL A 143 -8.17 0.55 22.75
N VAL A 144 -6.90 0.23 22.99
CA VAL A 144 -6.30 0.15 24.33
C VAL A 144 -5.78 1.53 24.75
N ASP A 145 -5.02 2.14 23.84
CA ASP A 145 -4.49 3.50 23.92
C ASP A 145 -4.25 4.04 22.50
N ASP A 146 -3.66 5.23 22.37
CA ASP A 146 -3.45 5.89 21.06
C ASP A 146 -2.58 5.10 20.09
N LEU A 147 -1.77 4.16 20.57
CA LEU A 147 -0.87 3.36 19.73
C LEU A 147 -1.18 1.86 19.75
N THR A 148 -2.10 1.41 20.61
CA THR A 148 -2.32 -0.02 20.85
C THR A 148 -3.78 -0.39 20.57
N VAL A 149 -3.96 -1.42 19.75
CA VAL A 149 -5.26 -1.97 19.38
C VAL A 149 -5.25 -3.49 19.51
N THR A 150 -6.31 -4.05 20.12
CA THR A 150 -6.51 -5.51 20.20
C THR A 150 -7.68 -5.91 19.33
N VAL A 151 -7.46 -6.88 18.47
CA VAL A 151 -8.48 -7.58 17.67
C VAL A 151 -8.84 -8.88 18.39
N ASN A 152 -10.11 -9.07 18.72
CA ASN A 152 -10.62 -10.31 19.32
C ASN A 152 -11.38 -11.09 18.26
N PHE A 153 -11.18 -12.39 18.25
CA PHE A 153 -11.83 -13.33 17.32
C PHE A 153 -12.89 -14.14 18.06
N ASP A 154 -13.92 -14.54 17.34
CA ASP A 154 -15.02 -15.37 17.84
C ASP A 154 -14.62 -16.83 18.10
N ALA A 155 -13.48 -17.25 17.55
CA ALA A 155 -12.89 -18.58 17.73
C ALA A 155 -11.35 -18.50 17.63
N PRO A 156 -10.60 -19.52 18.09
CA PRO A 156 -9.17 -19.60 17.90
C PRO A 156 -8.76 -19.48 16.43
N LYS A 157 -7.87 -18.51 16.10
CA LYS A 157 -7.42 -18.21 14.75
C LYS A 157 -5.92 -18.49 14.61
N PRO A 158 -5.50 -19.65 14.08
CA PRO A 158 -4.09 -20.02 13.97
C PRO A 158 -3.27 -19.08 13.09
N ASN A 159 -3.92 -18.43 12.12
CA ASN A 159 -3.33 -17.34 11.32
C ASN A 159 -4.14 -16.04 11.55
N PRO A 160 -3.79 -15.22 12.55
CA PRO A 160 -4.54 -14.02 12.90
C PRO A 160 -4.17 -12.80 12.04
N TYR A 161 -3.32 -12.96 11.03
CA TYR A 161 -2.79 -11.87 10.20
C TYR A 161 -3.66 -11.54 8.97
N GLY A 162 -4.92 -11.92 8.94
CA GLY A 162 -5.83 -11.58 7.83
C GLY A 162 -6.03 -10.07 7.68
N PRO A 163 -6.52 -9.36 8.70
CA PRO A 163 -6.72 -7.92 8.65
C PRO A 163 -5.38 -7.16 8.75
N PHE A 164 -5.34 -5.98 8.14
CA PHE A 164 -4.24 -5.01 8.22
C PHE A 164 -2.88 -5.48 7.65
N MET A 165 -2.89 -6.55 6.86
CA MET A 165 -1.70 -7.10 6.22
C MET A 165 -1.74 -6.95 4.70
N GLY A 166 -0.62 -6.47 4.14
CA GLY A 166 -0.46 -6.31 2.69
C GLY A 166 -1.23 -5.13 2.09
N GLY A 167 -0.98 -4.87 0.81
CA GLY A 167 -1.55 -3.72 0.11
C GLY A 167 -3.08 -3.76 -0.06
N GLN A 168 -3.71 -4.93 0.10
CA GLN A 168 -5.16 -5.06 0.06
C GLN A 168 -5.86 -4.62 1.36
N SER A 169 -5.12 -4.51 2.47
CA SER A 169 -5.69 -4.18 3.79
C SER A 169 -4.89 -3.08 4.50
N PRO A 170 -4.67 -1.91 3.84
CA PRO A 170 -3.96 -0.79 4.43
C PRO A 170 -4.81 -0.10 5.51
N ILE A 171 -4.18 0.71 6.34
CA ILE A 171 -4.89 1.60 7.27
C ILE A 171 -5.34 2.85 6.53
N ILE A 172 -6.60 3.26 6.71
CA ILE A 172 -7.15 4.50 6.16
C ILE A 172 -7.38 5.52 7.27
N GLN A 173 -7.21 6.80 6.93
CA GLN A 173 -7.38 7.90 7.88
C GLN A 173 -8.87 8.07 8.22
N LYS A 174 -9.20 7.93 9.52
CA LYS A 174 -10.56 8.12 10.00
C LYS A 174 -11.13 9.49 9.64
N ALA A 175 -10.38 10.56 9.89
CA ALA A 175 -10.84 11.93 9.65
C ALA A 175 -11.23 12.18 8.18
N GLN A 176 -10.54 11.54 7.22
CA GLN A 176 -10.86 11.67 5.81
C GLN A 176 -12.10 10.86 5.41
N PHE A 177 -12.27 9.66 5.98
CA PHE A 177 -13.27 8.69 5.51
C PHE A 177 -14.51 8.57 6.41
N GLU A 178 -14.60 9.26 7.56
CA GLU A 178 -15.69 9.05 8.52
C GLU A 178 -17.09 9.37 7.98
N ASN A 179 -17.18 10.25 6.97
CA ASN A 179 -18.42 10.56 6.27
C ASN A 179 -18.63 9.71 4.99
N CYS A 180 -17.75 8.76 4.72
CA CYS A 180 -17.69 7.94 3.51
C CYS A 180 -17.92 6.45 3.83
N VAL A 181 -18.76 6.12 4.78
CA VAL A 181 -19.01 4.75 5.25
C VAL A 181 -20.28 4.14 4.64
N GLY A 182 -20.31 2.81 4.58
CA GLY A 182 -21.48 2.06 4.08
C GLY A 182 -21.81 2.42 2.64
N ALA A 183 -23.08 2.58 2.33
CA ALA A 183 -23.58 2.88 0.99
C ALA A 183 -23.06 4.21 0.40
N ALA A 184 -22.53 5.12 1.23
CA ALA A 184 -21.94 6.38 0.76
C ALA A 184 -20.53 6.19 0.18
N ALA A 185 -19.81 5.15 0.59
CA ALA A 185 -18.39 4.96 0.28
C ALA A 185 -18.05 5.00 -1.22
N PRO A 186 -18.80 4.35 -2.14
CA PRO A 186 -18.48 4.42 -3.57
C PRO A 186 -18.62 5.83 -4.17
N GLY A 187 -19.46 6.69 -3.57
CA GLY A 187 -19.70 8.06 -4.02
C GLY A 187 -18.66 9.08 -3.57
N CYS A 188 -17.77 8.72 -2.65
CA CYS A 188 -16.75 9.61 -2.09
C CYS A 188 -15.53 9.72 -3.01
N THR A 189 -15.71 10.37 -4.16
CA THR A 189 -14.71 10.43 -5.23
C THR A 189 -13.40 11.06 -4.75
N GLU A 190 -13.45 12.13 -3.98
CA GLU A 190 -12.26 12.84 -3.47
C GLU A 190 -11.39 11.91 -2.62
N GLN A 191 -11.99 11.21 -1.65
CA GLN A 191 -11.30 10.28 -0.76
C GLN A 191 -10.79 9.05 -1.50
N ASN A 192 -11.60 8.52 -2.39
CA ASN A 192 -11.28 7.31 -3.15
C ASN A 192 -10.19 7.52 -4.21
N PHE A 193 -9.99 8.76 -4.67
CA PHE A 193 -9.01 9.09 -5.72
C PHE A 193 -7.76 9.79 -5.17
N GLY A 194 -7.84 10.39 -4.00
CA GLY A 194 -6.75 11.09 -3.33
C GLY A 194 -6.68 10.73 -1.84
N PRO A 195 -6.45 9.46 -1.47
CA PRO A 195 -6.36 9.10 -0.07
C PRO A 195 -5.17 9.79 0.59
N ILE A 196 -5.39 10.31 1.79
CA ILE A 196 -4.34 10.75 2.70
C ILE A 196 -3.70 9.48 3.28
N GLY A 197 -2.39 9.35 3.12
CA GLY A 197 -1.70 8.12 3.46
C GLY A 197 -0.44 8.34 4.29
N THR A 198 0.19 7.24 4.67
CA THR A 198 1.46 7.20 5.41
C THR A 198 2.63 6.81 4.51
N GLY A 199 2.32 6.41 3.27
CA GLY A 199 3.29 5.88 2.33
C GLY A 199 4.26 6.92 1.78
N PRO A 200 5.26 6.48 1.02
CA PRO A 200 6.34 7.34 0.53
C PRO A 200 5.89 8.38 -0.49
N PHE A 201 4.66 8.30 -0.98
CA PHE A 201 4.15 9.21 -1.99
C PHE A 201 2.77 9.78 -1.64
N VAL A 202 2.47 10.94 -2.21
CA VAL A 202 1.18 11.62 -2.15
C VAL A 202 0.66 11.80 -3.57
N VAL A 203 -0.64 11.54 -3.80
CA VAL A 203 -1.29 11.75 -5.09
C VAL A 203 -1.37 13.25 -5.39
N THR A 204 -0.93 13.65 -6.56
CA THR A 204 -1.07 15.03 -7.06
C THR A 204 -2.10 15.15 -8.17
N GLU A 205 -2.30 14.08 -8.94
CA GLU A 205 -3.33 13.99 -9.97
C GLU A 205 -3.75 12.52 -10.11
N PHE A 206 -5.04 12.29 -10.23
CA PHE A 206 -5.60 11.00 -10.61
C PHE A 206 -6.67 11.16 -11.68
N ARG A 207 -6.41 10.61 -12.84
CA ARG A 207 -7.40 10.43 -13.90
C ARG A 207 -7.71 8.95 -14.02
N PRO A 208 -8.90 8.49 -13.56
CA PRO A 208 -9.27 7.08 -13.60
C PRO A 208 -9.14 6.48 -14.99
N ASN A 209 -8.57 5.28 -15.08
CA ASN A 209 -8.31 4.55 -16.33
C ASN A 209 -7.31 5.24 -17.29
N ASP A 210 -6.53 6.21 -16.81
CA ASP A 210 -5.52 6.92 -17.61
C ASP A 210 -4.19 7.02 -16.84
N VAL A 211 -4.04 7.97 -15.93
CA VAL A 211 -2.77 8.25 -15.26
C VAL A 211 -2.95 8.61 -13.79
N ILE A 212 -1.94 8.26 -12.99
CA ILE A 212 -1.76 8.79 -11.64
C ILE A 212 -0.42 9.50 -11.59
N GLN A 213 -0.39 10.68 -11.00
CA GLN A 213 0.82 11.40 -10.67
C GLN A 213 1.00 11.45 -9.16
N TYR A 214 2.22 11.22 -8.75
CA TYR A 214 2.62 11.22 -7.35
C TYR A 214 3.79 12.20 -7.14
N LYS A 215 3.91 12.72 -5.95
CA LYS A 215 5.12 13.37 -5.45
C LYS A 215 5.59 12.65 -4.19
N ALA A 216 6.86 12.81 -3.82
CA ALA A 216 7.37 12.31 -2.54
C ALA A 216 6.54 12.88 -1.37
N ASN A 217 6.37 12.06 -0.35
CA ASN A 217 5.76 12.47 0.92
C ASN A 217 6.87 13.05 1.81
N ASP A 218 6.66 14.25 2.32
CA ASP A 218 7.64 14.98 3.15
C ASP A 218 7.50 14.71 4.67
N ASN A 219 6.47 13.91 5.09
CA ASN A 219 6.18 13.60 6.50
C ASN A 219 6.65 12.21 6.92
#